data_151bccf85eee0730f2c6e0b3b773f039
#
_entry.id   151bccf85eee0730f2c6e0b3b773f039
#
_cell.length_a   1.000
_cell.length_b   1.000
_cell.length_c   1.000
_cell.angle_alpha   90.00
_cell.angle_beta   90.00
_cell.angle_gamma   90.00
#
_symmetry.space_group_name_H-M   'P 1'
#
loop_
_entity.id
_entity.type
_entity.pdbx_description
1 polymer ?
#
loop_
_entity_poly.entity_id
_entity_poly.type
_entity_poly.pdbx_seq_one_letter_code
_entity_poly.pdbx_strand_id
1 'polypeptide(L)'
;MKTQPYTLLVVDDSQALLPQLVRALGPEDFALRVARSGPEALGLTQEVDGVLLCSGGLDEAQAQGLLEALSPPQPGPQPAVVVLAPPEDRALRLAALRRGAEVILTPWDDEELRLRLYRSLEAHSRLRSLHSQVEELRRLAVTDGLTQVHNHRYFQERLREEFRRSQRYDESLSLILVDLDHFKNINDAHGHGAGDRVLREVAASLQHSVRETDLVARYGGEEFAILLPCTHLPGALTVAERIRKGINELHAGPEGALRVTASLGVSSFPHRAILAPEQLLLTADEALYRAKREGRDRICLHPPAPLFSAPPSRAG
;
A
#
# COMPACT_ATOMS: atom_id res chain seq x y z
N MET A 1 14.56 -27.64 -1.78
CA MET A 1 14.75 -27.86 -0.33
C MET A 1 15.32 -26.60 0.26
N LYS A 2 14.75 -26.10 1.36
CA LYS A 2 15.24 -24.92 2.08
C LYS A 2 16.62 -25.28 2.65
N THR A 3 17.62 -24.44 2.46
CA THR A 3 18.99 -24.64 2.94
C THR A 3 19.18 -24.33 4.43
N GLN A 4 18.15 -23.82 5.08
CA GLN A 4 18.13 -23.50 6.52
C GLN A 4 16.98 -24.24 7.19
N PRO A 5 17.14 -24.64 8.47
CA PRO A 5 16.07 -25.27 9.24
C PRO A 5 14.85 -24.36 9.37
N TYR A 6 13.66 -24.97 9.45
CA TYR A 6 12.44 -24.22 9.75
C TYR A 6 12.44 -23.77 11.21
N THR A 7 12.09 -22.51 11.46
CA THR A 7 11.94 -22.02 12.83
C THR A 7 10.51 -22.22 13.30
N LEU A 8 10.34 -23.05 14.33
CA LEU A 8 9.06 -23.36 14.95
C LEU A 8 8.96 -22.75 16.34
N LEU A 9 7.88 -22.04 16.61
CA LEU A 9 7.52 -21.59 17.94
C LEU A 9 6.65 -22.65 18.62
N VAL A 10 7.17 -23.27 19.66
CA VAL A 10 6.42 -24.22 20.48
C VAL A 10 5.76 -23.47 21.62
N VAL A 11 4.43 -23.52 21.69
CA VAL A 11 3.66 -22.97 22.80
C VAL A 11 3.26 -24.11 23.72
N ASP A 12 4.00 -24.29 24.82
CA ASP A 12 3.82 -25.37 25.80
C ASP A 12 4.08 -24.81 27.20
N ASP A 13 3.02 -24.50 27.93
CA ASP A 13 3.08 -23.99 29.32
C ASP A 13 3.66 -25.03 30.26
N SER A 14 3.25 -26.30 30.11
CA SER A 14 3.69 -27.41 30.96
C SER A 14 5.12 -27.88 30.67
N GLN A 15 5.66 -27.55 29.47
CA GLN A 15 6.90 -28.10 28.92
C GLN A 15 6.96 -29.65 28.87
N ALA A 16 5.83 -30.30 29.00
CA ALA A 16 5.73 -31.76 29.09
C ALA A 16 6.10 -32.43 27.73
N LEU A 17 5.73 -31.79 26.62
CA LEU A 17 5.95 -32.32 25.28
C LEU A 17 7.29 -31.89 24.66
N LEU A 18 7.91 -30.84 25.17
CA LEU A 18 9.13 -30.27 24.60
C LEU A 18 10.29 -31.29 24.45
N PRO A 19 10.63 -32.14 25.44
CA PRO A 19 11.70 -33.14 25.26
C PRO A 19 11.40 -34.16 24.17
N GLN A 20 10.12 -34.51 24.00
CA GLN A 20 9.69 -35.46 22.95
C GLN A 20 9.76 -34.79 21.57
N LEU A 21 9.33 -33.51 21.46
CA LEU A 21 9.42 -32.73 20.22
C LEU A 21 10.86 -32.51 19.78
N VAL A 22 11.77 -32.16 20.70
CA VAL A 22 13.21 -32.00 20.39
C VAL A 22 13.79 -33.27 19.81
N ARG A 23 13.42 -34.43 20.36
CA ARG A 23 13.90 -35.74 19.86
C ARG A 23 13.27 -36.11 18.52
N ALA A 24 11.95 -35.85 18.34
CA ALA A 24 11.23 -36.20 17.14
C ALA A 24 11.61 -35.33 15.93
N LEU A 25 11.88 -34.04 16.13
CA LEU A 25 12.04 -33.09 15.03
C LEU A 25 13.49 -32.95 14.55
N GLY A 26 14.49 -33.19 15.40
CA GLY A 26 15.91 -33.08 15.03
C GLY A 26 16.36 -31.63 14.73
N PRO A 27 17.56 -31.25 15.15
CA PRO A 27 18.06 -29.87 15.01
C PRO A 27 18.49 -29.50 13.58
N GLU A 28 18.68 -30.46 12.71
CA GLU A 28 19.08 -30.22 11.32
C GLU A 28 17.94 -29.66 10.48
N ASP A 29 16.70 -30.06 10.77
CA ASP A 29 15.51 -29.69 10.02
C ASP A 29 14.68 -28.59 10.69
N PHE A 30 14.69 -28.52 12.03
CA PHE A 30 13.86 -27.62 12.80
C PHE A 30 14.62 -26.91 13.93
N ALA A 31 14.54 -25.59 13.95
CA ALA A 31 15.00 -24.76 15.07
C ALA A 31 13.78 -24.44 15.95
N LEU A 32 13.80 -24.90 17.21
CA LEU A 32 12.69 -24.70 18.14
C LEU A 32 12.90 -23.47 19.02
N ARG A 33 11.91 -22.59 19.07
CA ARG A 33 11.75 -21.53 20.06
C ARG A 33 10.58 -21.90 20.97
N VAL A 34 10.63 -21.50 22.24
CA VAL A 34 9.58 -21.87 23.20
C VAL A 34 8.96 -20.60 23.76
N ALA A 35 7.62 -20.56 23.75
CA ALA A 35 6.84 -19.57 24.50
C ALA A 35 6.02 -20.29 25.58
N ARG A 36 5.98 -19.69 26.77
CA ARG A 36 5.27 -20.24 27.94
C ARG A 36 3.89 -19.65 28.12
N SER A 37 3.50 -18.69 27.29
CA SER A 37 2.20 -18.06 27.37
C SER A 37 1.73 -17.55 26.01
N GLY A 38 0.42 -17.35 25.85
CA GLY A 38 -0.18 -16.78 24.63
C GLY A 38 0.37 -15.40 24.28
N PRO A 39 0.45 -14.42 25.20
CA PRO A 39 1.01 -13.10 24.91
C PRO A 39 2.48 -13.14 24.47
N GLU A 40 3.30 -14.00 25.08
CA GLU A 40 4.70 -14.20 24.67
C GLU A 40 4.76 -14.78 23.25
N ALA A 41 3.93 -15.77 22.96
CA ALA A 41 3.84 -16.38 21.64
C ALA A 41 3.49 -15.36 20.56
N LEU A 42 2.52 -14.50 20.77
CA LEU A 42 2.11 -13.46 19.82
C LEU A 42 3.23 -12.47 19.49
N GLY A 43 4.08 -12.14 20.47
CA GLY A 43 5.25 -11.28 20.25
C GLY A 43 6.31 -11.90 19.34
N LEU A 44 6.36 -13.23 19.21
CA LEU A 44 7.39 -13.96 18.45
C LEU A 44 6.92 -14.45 17.08
N THR A 45 5.65 -14.30 16.73
CA THR A 45 5.06 -14.86 15.51
C THR A 45 5.66 -14.36 14.20
N GLN A 46 6.19 -13.14 14.16
CA GLN A 46 6.76 -12.55 12.95
C GLN A 46 8.13 -13.15 12.58
N GLU A 47 8.78 -13.82 13.52
CA GLU A 47 10.14 -14.36 13.36
C GLU A 47 10.18 -15.86 13.13
N VAL A 48 9.00 -16.51 12.93
CA VAL A 48 8.91 -17.98 12.83
C VAL A 48 8.17 -18.43 11.59
N ASP A 49 8.51 -19.62 11.11
CA ASP A 49 7.83 -20.24 9.97
C ASP A 49 6.50 -20.90 10.38
N GLY A 50 6.42 -21.40 11.61
CA GLY A 50 5.23 -22.03 12.13
C GLY A 50 5.11 -21.98 13.66
N VAL A 51 3.89 -22.17 14.14
CA VAL A 51 3.54 -22.24 15.58
C VAL A 51 3.00 -23.62 15.87
N LEU A 52 3.60 -24.30 16.84
CA LEU A 52 3.16 -25.56 17.39
C LEU A 52 2.42 -25.30 18.71
N LEU A 53 1.12 -25.45 18.72
CA LEU A 53 0.29 -25.24 19.89
C LEU A 53 0.04 -26.58 20.61
N CYS A 54 0.57 -26.75 21.82
CA CYS A 54 0.40 -27.94 22.64
C CYS A 54 -0.78 -27.74 23.59
N SER A 55 -1.84 -28.58 23.47
CA SER A 55 -3.04 -28.41 24.28
C SER A 55 -2.87 -28.82 25.74
N GLY A 56 -1.82 -29.56 26.06
CA GLY A 56 -1.63 -30.12 27.44
C GLY A 56 -1.30 -29.08 28.51
N GLY A 57 -1.04 -27.83 28.17
CA GLY A 57 -0.64 -26.78 29.11
C GLY A 57 -1.48 -25.49 29.04
N LEU A 58 -2.39 -25.36 28.08
CA LEU A 58 -3.25 -24.19 27.94
C LEU A 58 -4.68 -24.56 28.32
N ASP A 59 -5.39 -23.69 29.06
CA ASP A 59 -6.81 -23.83 29.18
C ASP A 59 -7.54 -23.64 27.84
N GLU A 60 -8.77 -24.15 27.73
CA GLU A 60 -9.53 -24.10 26.46
C GLU A 60 -9.72 -22.65 25.94
N ALA A 61 -9.96 -21.71 26.85
CA ALA A 61 -10.16 -20.29 26.47
C ALA A 61 -8.88 -19.64 25.96
N GLN A 62 -7.74 -19.95 26.60
CA GLN A 62 -6.43 -19.47 26.16
C GLN A 62 -6.04 -20.06 24.81
N ALA A 63 -6.23 -21.36 24.60
CA ALA A 63 -5.95 -22.01 23.33
C ALA A 63 -6.83 -21.47 22.20
N GLN A 64 -8.12 -21.25 22.43
CA GLN A 64 -9.02 -20.63 21.47
C GLN A 64 -8.65 -19.19 21.18
N GLY A 65 -8.38 -18.37 22.19
CA GLY A 65 -7.95 -16.97 22.01
C GLY A 65 -6.64 -16.86 21.23
N LEU A 66 -5.69 -17.76 21.46
CA LEU A 66 -4.44 -17.80 20.72
C LEU A 66 -4.65 -18.23 19.26
N LEU A 67 -5.48 -19.24 19.01
CA LEU A 67 -5.88 -19.63 17.66
C LEU A 67 -6.56 -18.49 16.90
N GLU A 68 -7.39 -17.68 17.58
CA GLU A 68 -8.02 -16.50 16.99
C GLU A 68 -7.02 -15.44 16.57
N ALA A 69 -6.06 -15.18 17.42
CA ALA A 69 -5.02 -14.19 17.16
C ALA A 69 -4.03 -14.64 16.06
N LEU A 70 -3.75 -15.95 15.99
CA LEU A 70 -2.83 -16.54 14.99
C LEU A 70 -3.47 -16.79 13.62
N SER A 71 -4.79 -16.83 13.54
CA SER A 71 -5.54 -17.13 12.31
C SER A 71 -6.66 -16.11 12.10
N PRO A 72 -6.34 -14.80 11.95
CA PRO A 72 -7.35 -13.80 11.66
C PRO A 72 -8.01 -14.06 10.29
N PRO A 73 -9.26 -13.61 10.09
CA PRO A 73 -10.02 -13.85 8.86
C PRO A 73 -9.48 -13.17 7.61
N GLN A 74 -8.51 -12.27 7.76
CA GLN A 74 -7.88 -11.58 6.62
C GLN A 74 -6.58 -12.28 6.22
N PRO A 75 -6.33 -12.50 4.90
CA PRO A 75 -5.10 -13.10 4.43
C PRO A 75 -3.92 -12.14 4.68
N GLY A 76 -2.94 -12.60 5.44
CA GLY A 76 -1.70 -11.89 5.73
C GLY A 76 -0.53 -12.87 5.86
N PRO A 77 0.72 -12.41 5.99
CA PRO A 77 1.90 -13.25 6.16
C PRO A 77 1.91 -13.87 7.56
N GLN A 78 1.11 -14.93 7.76
CA GLN A 78 0.98 -15.62 9.04
C GLN A 78 1.84 -16.89 9.05
N PRO A 79 2.34 -17.32 10.24
CA PRO A 79 2.98 -18.60 10.39
C PRO A 79 1.98 -19.75 10.19
N ALA A 80 2.47 -20.93 9.78
CA ALA A 80 1.66 -22.14 9.81
C ALA A 80 1.28 -22.46 11.26
N VAL A 81 0.01 -22.78 11.51
CA VAL A 81 -0.44 -23.19 12.86
C VAL A 81 -0.72 -24.68 12.85
N VAL A 82 -0.06 -25.38 13.76
CA VAL A 82 -0.24 -26.81 14.00
C VAL A 82 -0.60 -27.02 15.47
N VAL A 83 -1.67 -27.77 15.71
CA VAL A 83 -2.17 -28.05 17.06
C VAL A 83 -1.90 -29.50 17.42
N LEU A 84 -1.19 -29.72 18.51
CA LEU A 84 -1.01 -31.03 19.11
C LEU A 84 -2.08 -31.21 20.20
N ALA A 85 -3.01 -32.13 19.98
CA ALA A 85 -4.12 -32.33 20.89
C ALA A 85 -4.42 -33.82 21.08
N PRO A 86 -4.82 -34.25 22.30
CA PRO A 86 -5.26 -35.62 22.54
C PRO A 86 -6.62 -35.88 21.87
N PRO A 87 -6.97 -37.16 21.60
CA PRO A 87 -8.22 -37.51 20.94
C PRO A 87 -9.47 -37.00 21.68
N GLU A 88 -9.39 -36.84 22.99
CA GLU A 88 -10.48 -36.39 23.88
C GLU A 88 -10.79 -34.91 23.70
N ASP A 89 -9.81 -34.08 23.35
CA ASP A 89 -9.97 -32.63 23.17
C ASP A 89 -10.61 -32.30 21.83
N ARG A 90 -11.86 -32.70 21.66
CA ARG A 90 -12.63 -32.51 20.44
C ARG A 90 -12.91 -31.06 20.15
N ALA A 91 -13.12 -30.25 21.21
CA ALA A 91 -13.50 -28.83 21.04
C ALA A 91 -12.35 -28.03 20.38
N LEU A 92 -11.14 -28.15 20.94
CA LEU A 92 -9.95 -27.47 20.38
C LEU A 92 -9.62 -27.94 18.97
N ARG A 93 -9.70 -29.25 18.71
CA ARG A 93 -9.45 -29.84 17.39
C ARG A 93 -10.39 -29.26 16.32
N LEU A 94 -11.69 -29.18 16.61
CA LEU A 94 -12.67 -28.61 15.70
C LEU A 94 -12.48 -27.10 15.52
N ALA A 95 -12.13 -26.38 16.58
CA ALA A 95 -11.81 -24.96 16.50
C ALA A 95 -10.59 -24.71 15.61
N ALA A 96 -9.53 -25.50 15.76
CA ALA A 96 -8.31 -25.45 14.95
C ALA A 96 -8.60 -25.72 13.46
N LEU A 97 -9.29 -26.81 13.18
CA LEU A 97 -9.65 -27.20 11.80
C LEU A 97 -10.51 -26.14 11.09
N ARG A 98 -11.49 -25.55 11.78
CA ARG A 98 -12.33 -24.47 11.23
C ARG A 98 -11.53 -23.22 10.85
N ARG A 99 -10.36 -23.02 11.45
CA ARG A 99 -9.45 -21.89 11.20
C ARG A 99 -8.31 -22.26 10.25
N GLY A 100 -8.33 -23.46 9.67
CA GLY A 100 -7.32 -23.93 8.73
C GLY A 100 -6.01 -24.38 9.37
N ALA A 101 -5.95 -24.51 10.70
CA ALA A 101 -4.79 -25.11 11.37
C ALA A 101 -4.73 -26.62 11.13
N GLU A 102 -3.52 -27.16 11.00
CA GLU A 102 -3.29 -28.60 10.99
C GLU A 102 -3.47 -29.14 12.42
N VAL A 103 -4.04 -30.34 12.54
CA VAL A 103 -4.21 -31.01 13.85
C VAL A 103 -3.51 -32.35 13.84
N ILE A 104 -2.67 -32.58 14.83
CA ILE A 104 -1.95 -33.85 15.04
C ILE A 104 -2.36 -34.38 16.40
N LEU A 105 -2.73 -35.67 16.43
CA LEU A 105 -3.16 -36.31 17.67
C LEU A 105 -1.95 -36.72 18.55
N THR A 106 -2.11 -36.59 19.85
CA THR A 106 -1.13 -37.08 20.83
C THR A 106 -1.63 -38.38 21.44
N PRO A 107 -0.78 -39.42 21.67
CA PRO A 107 0.62 -39.48 21.24
C PRO A 107 0.73 -39.58 19.70
N TRP A 108 1.82 -39.05 19.14
CA TRP A 108 2.07 -39.07 17.72
C TRP A 108 3.11 -40.13 17.32
N ASP A 109 3.16 -40.45 16.05
CA ASP A 109 4.29 -41.09 15.38
C ASP A 109 5.28 -40.02 14.94
N ASP A 110 6.58 -40.19 15.19
CA ASP A 110 7.61 -39.18 14.92
C ASP A 110 7.78 -38.89 13.41
N GLU A 111 7.57 -39.91 12.56
CA GLU A 111 7.63 -39.75 11.10
C GLU A 111 6.39 -39.01 10.58
N GLU A 112 5.20 -39.38 11.06
CA GLU A 112 3.95 -38.70 10.73
C GLU A 112 3.99 -37.23 11.16
N LEU A 113 4.46 -36.92 12.38
CA LEU A 113 4.63 -35.56 12.89
C LEU A 113 5.49 -34.74 11.92
N ARG A 114 6.68 -35.23 11.56
CA ARG A 114 7.58 -34.54 10.64
C ARG A 114 6.94 -34.30 9.27
N LEU A 115 6.34 -35.30 8.67
CA LEU A 115 5.71 -35.19 7.36
C LEU A 115 4.56 -34.18 7.34
N ARG A 116 3.72 -34.17 8.36
CA ARG A 116 2.60 -33.21 8.50
C ARG A 116 3.12 -31.80 8.70
N LEU A 117 4.13 -31.59 9.54
CA LEU A 117 4.78 -30.31 9.75
C LEU A 117 5.39 -29.78 8.44
N TYR A 118 6.18 -30.59 7.74
CA TYR A 118 6.75 -30.21 6.45
C TYR A 118 5.69 -29.78 5.45
N ARG A 119 4.62 -30.55 5.31
CA ARG A 119 3.51 -30.22 4.41
C ARG A 119 2.85 -28.89 4.77
N SER A 120 2.57 -28.70 6.05
CA SER A 120 1.93 -27.46 6.53
C SER A 120 2.83 -26.24 6.32
N LEU A 121 4.10 -26.35 6.72
CA LEU A 121 5.08 -25.28 6.56
C LEU A 121 5.35 -24.93 5.08
N GLU A 122 5.49 -25.94 4.23
CA GLU A 122 5.70 -25.75 2.80
C GLU A 122 4.48 -25.12 2.13
N ALA A 123 3.27 -25.54 2.46
CA ALA A 123 2.04 -24.96 1.93
C ALA A 123 1.92 -23.48 2.33
N HIS A 124 2.19 -23.14 3.58
CA HIS A 124 2.17 -21.75 4.05
C HIS A 124 3.29 -20.91 3.45
N SER A 125 4.49 -21.45 3.28
CA SER A 125 5.60 -20.77 2.60
C SER A 125 5.26 -20.43 1.16
N ARG A 126 4.64 -21.37 0.43
CA ARG A 126 4.16 -21.15 -0.95
C ARG A 126 3.08 -20.07 -1.01
N LEU A 127 2.10 -20.11 -0.10
CA LEU A 127 1.05 -19.09 -0.02
C LEU A 127 1.62 -17.70 0.26
N ARG A 128 2.57 -17.56 1.19
CA ARG A 128 3.28 -16.30 1.46
C ARG A 128 4.02 -15.80 0.23
N SER A 129 4.75 -16.68 -0.45
CA SER A 129 5.48 -16.32 -1.68
C SER A 129 4.53 -15.84 -2.77
N LEU A 130 3.43 -16.55 -3.01
CA LEU A 130 2.41 -16.16 -3.98
C LEU A 130 1.77 -14.82 -3.62
N HIS A 131 1.43 -14.61 -2.35
CA HIS A 131 0.87 -13.33 -1.88
C HIS A 131 1.85 -12.17 -2.12
N SER A 132 3.12 -12.36 -1.74
CA SER A 132 4.18 -11.37 -1.99
C SER A 132 4.36 -11.06 -3.49
N GLN A 133 4.31 -12.07 -4.34
CA GLN A 133 4.37 -11.88 -5.80
C GLN A 133 3.16 -11.11 -6.33
N VAL A 134 1.96 -11.42 -5.85
CA VAL A 134 0.73 -10.70 -6.22
C VAL A 134 0.81 -9.24 -5.80
N GLU A 135 1.24 -8.94 -4.58
CA GLU A 135 1.39 -7.56 -4.10
C GLU A 135 2.48 -6.80 -4.88
N GLU A 136 3.59 -7.47 -5.22
CA GLU A 136 4.62 -6.85 -6.06
C GLU A 136 4.10 -6.59 -7.48
N LEU A 137 3.38 -7.54 -8.09
CA LEU A 137 2.74 -7.33 -9.39
C LEU A 137 1.72 -6.20 -9.36
N ARG A 138 0.91 -6.10 -8.28
CA ARG A 138 -0.02 -4.98 -8.07
C ARG A 138 0.75 -3.67 -7.98
N ARG A 139 1.81 -3.62 -7.17
CA ARG A 139 2.65 -2.43 -7.03
C ARG A 139 3.22 -1.99 -8.38
N LEU A 140 3.83 -2.90 -9.13
CA LEU A 140 4.36 -2.63 -10.48
C LEU A 140 3.26 -2.18 -11.47
N ALA A 141 2.03 -2.67 -11.28
CA ALA A 141 0.90 -2.30 -12.14
C ALA A 141 0.37 -0.88 -11.87
N VAL A 142 0.51 -0.35 -10.64
CA VAL A 142 -0.13 0.91 -10.22
C VAL A 142 0.85 2.03 -9.89
N THR A 143 2.16 1.74 -9.67
CA THR A 143 3.16 2.77 -9.34
C THR A 143 4.12 3.06 -10.49
N ASP A 144 4.69 4.26 -10.48
CA ASP A 144 5.82 4.64 -11.33
C ASP A 144 7.13 4.12 -10.75
N GLY A 145 7.91 3.43 -11.57
CA GLY A 145 9.15 2.75 -11.13
C GLY A 145 10.23 3.69 -10.59
N LEU A 146 10.26 4.95 -11.02
CA LEU A 146 11.26 5.94 -10.60
C LEU A 146 10.84 6.65 -9.32
N THR A 147 9.62 7.17 -9.28
CA THR A 147 9.14 8.11 -8.26
C THR A 147 8.30 7.44 -7.17
N GLN A 148 7.87 6.21 -7.37
CA GLN A 148 7.03 5.41 -6.45
C GLN A 148 5.66 6.04 -6.11
N VAL A 149 5.27 7.14 -6.77
CA VAL A 149 3.87 7.59 -6.80
C VAL A 149 3.08 6.75 -7.80
N HIS A 150 1.78 6.96 -7.90
CA HIS A 150 0.99 6.22 -8.88
C HIS A 150 1.44 6.51 -10.33
N ASN A 151 1.26 5.53 -11.21
CA ASN A 151 1.56 5.70 -12.63
C ASN A 151 0.36 6.33 -13.39
N HIS A 152 0.61 6.78 -14.62
CA HIS A 152 -0.40 7.38 -15.49
C HIS A 152 -1.64 6.49 -15.69
N ARG A 153 -1.45 5.17 -15.87
CA ARG A 153 -2.57 4.26 -16.11
C ARG A 153 -3.53 4.22 -14.91
N TYR A 154 -3.00 4.06 -13.72
CA TYR A 154 -3.78 4.05 -12.49
C TYR A 154 -4.49 5.39 -12.25
N PHE A 155 -3.82 6.51 -12.52
CA PHE A 155 -4.43 7.84 -12.46
C PHE A 155 -5.66 7.93 -13.38
N GLN A 156 -5.57 7.47 -14.63
CA GLN A 156 -6.68 7.51 -15.59
C GLN A 156 -7.89 6.67 -15.12
N GLU A 157 -7.63 5.50 -14.55
CA GLU A 157 -8.68 4.64 -13.99
C GLU A 157 -9.36 5.33 -12.80
N ARG A 158 -8.60 5.88 -11.87
CA ARG A 158 -9.10 6.58 -10.68
C ARG A 158 -9.84 7.87 -11.02
N LEU A 159 -9.36 8.64 -11.98
CA LEU A 159 -10.05 9.85 -12.45
C LEU A 159 -11.47 9.53 -12.93
N ARG A 160 -11.66 8.47 -13.73
CA ARG A 160 -12.98 8.04 -14.20
C ARG A 160 -13.88 7.54 -13.07
N GLU A 161 -13.33 6.82 -12.09
CA GLU A 161 -14.06 6.34 -10.93
C GLU A 161 -14.53 7.49 -10.03
N GLU A 162 -13.61 8.35 -9.63
CA GLU A 162 -13.93 9.49 -8.76
C GLU A 162 -14.86 10.50 -9.42
N PHE A 163 -14.73 10.72 -10.74
CA PHE A 163 -15.64 11.58 -11.48
C PHE A 163 -17.08 11.03 -11.48
N ARG A 164 -17.25 9.73 -11.75
CA ARG A 164 -18.57 9.07 -11.68
C ARG A 164 -19.15 9.13 -10.27
N ARG A 165 -18.32 8.94 -9.26
CA ARG A 165 -18.70 9.06 -7.85
C ARG A 165 -19.19 10.46 -7.53
N SER A 166 -18.41 11.48 -7.89
CA SER A 166 -18.73 12.88 -7.67
C SER A 166 -20.01 13.31 -8.36
N GLN A 167 -20.26 12.83 -9.59
CA GLN A 167 -21.56 13.05 -10.28
C GLN A 167 -22.74 12.39 -9.54
N ARG A 168 -22.53 11.19 -9.00
CA ARG A 168 -23.61 10.44 -8.35
C ARG A 168 -24.02 11.02 -7.01
N TYR A 169 -23.05 11.51 -6.25
CA TYR A 169 -23.26 11.97 -4.87
C TYR A 169 -23.22 13.49 -4.71
N ASP A 170 -23.14 14.24 -5.83
CA ASP A 170 -23.01 15.70 -5.85
C ASP A 170 -21.82 16.19 -5.00
N GLU A 171 -20.71 15.45 -5.08
CA GLU A 171 -19.46 15.76 -4.38
C GLU A 171 -18.52 16.56 -5.29
N SER A 172 -17.69 17.41 -4.70
CA SER A 172 -16.68 18.13 -5.47
C SER A 172 -15.48 17.24 -5.79
N LEU A 173 -14.90 17.43 -6.97
CA LEU A 173 -13.67 16.77 -7.39
C LEU A 173 -12.75 17.82 -8.01
N SER A 174 -11.50 17.89 -7.55
CA SER A 174 -10.52 18.79 -8.14
C SER A 174 -9.33 18.03 -8.70
N LEU A 175 -8.73 18.59 -9.73
CA LEU A 175 -7.52 18.09 -10.38
C LEU A 175 -6.49 19.21 -10.44
N ILE A 176 -5.26 18.88 -10.05
CA ILE A 176 -4.09 19.73 -10.22
C ILE A 176 -3.11 19.01 -11.15
N LEU A 177 -2.71 19.64 -12.24
CA LEU A 177 -1.58 19.22 -13.06
C LEU A 177 -0.37 20.06 -12.69
N VAL A 178 0.78 19.43 -12.53
CA VAL A 178 2.06 20.03 -12.17
C VAL A 178 3.08 19.67 -13.21
N ASP A 179 3.87 20.64 -13.63
CA ASP A 179 4.98 20.45 -14.55
C ASP A 179 6.21 21.20 -14.03
N LEU A 180 7.35 20.51 -14.01
CA LEU A 180 8.61 21.09 -13.51
C LEU A 180 9.21 22.05 -14.52
N ASP A 181 9.36 23.29 -14.11
CA ASP A 181 9.88 24.33 -14.97
C ASP A 181 11.33 24.07 -15.35
N HIS A 182 11.63 24.15 -16.65
CA HIS A 182 12.99 24.02 -17.19
C HIS A 182 13.70 22.69 -16.83
N PHE A 183 12.96 21.60 -16.56
CA PHE A 183 13.54 20.32 -16.16
C PHE A 183 14.54 19.78 -17.17
N LYS A 184 14.32 20.01 -18.47
CA LYS A 184 15.27 19.65 -19.51
C LYS A 184 16.64 20.30 -19.30
N ASN A 185 16.69 21.56 -18.87
CA ASN A 185 17.96 22.27 -18.60
C ASN A 185 18.73 21.61 -17.44
N ILE A 186 18.01 21.05 -16.45
CA ILE A 186 18.63 20.29 -15.34
C ILE A 186 19.30 19.02 -15.88
N ASN A 187 18.60 18.27 -16.73
CA ASN A 187 19.15 17.09 -17.38
C ASN A 187 20.36 17.43 -18.28
N ASP A 188 20.26 18.47 -19.08
CA ASP A 188 21.31 18.87 -20.00
C ASP A 188 22.58 19.36 -19.26
N ALA A 189 22.41 20.04 -18.12
CA ALA A 189 23.52 20.56 -17.32
C ALA A 189 24.14 19.55 -16.34
N HIS A 190 23.33 18.66 -15.76
CA HIS A 190 23.74 17.80 -14.63
C HIS A 190 23.56 16.30 -14.89
N GLY A 191 23.10 15.94 -16.10
CA GLY A 191 22.85 14.55 -16.51
C GLY A 191 21.54 13.98 -15.98
N HIS A 192 21.05 12.92 -16.62
CA HIS A 192 19.76 12.26 -16.28
C HIS A 192 19.69 11.75 -14.83
N GLY A 193 20.82 11.31 -14.26
CA GLY A 193 20.86 10.88 -12.86
C GLY A 193 20.54 11.98 -11.84
N ALA A 194 20.84 13.26 -12.16
CA ALA A 194 20.44 14.40 -11.36
C ALA A 194 18.93 14.68 -11.50
N GLY A 195 18.42 14.65 -12.74
CA GLY A 195 16.99 14.77 -13.01
C GLY A 195 16.17 13.69 -12.30
N ASP A 196 16.63 12.44 -12.33
CA ASP A 196 15.98 11.34 -11.61
C ASP A 196 15.87 11.56 -10.10
N ARG A 197 16.92 12.14 -9.49
CA ARG A 197 16.87 12.54 -8.07
C ARG A 197 15.85 13.64 -7.82
N VAL A 198 15.86 14.68 -8.65
CA VAL A 198 14.88 15.76 -8.58
C VAL A 198 13.46 15.22 -8.66
N LEU A 199 13.16 14.32 -9.61
CA LEU A 199 11.83 13.71 -9.73
C LEU A 199 11.42 12.93 -8.48
N ARG A 200 12.34 12.19 -7.84
CA ARG A 200 12.05 11.48 -6.59
C ARG A 200 11.77 12.43 -5.44
N GLU A 201 12.56 13.48 -5.28
CA GLU A 201 12.41 14.48 -4.23
C GLU A 201 11.10 15.27 -4.39
N VAL A 202 10.77 15.66 -5.64
CA VAL A 202 9.49 16.30 -5.96
C VAL A 202 8.33 15.37 -5.64
N ALA A 203 8.37 14.12 -6.07
CA ALA A 203 7.32 13.14 -5.77
C ALA A 203 7.08 12.97 -4.27
N ALA A 204 8.14 12.90 -3.48
CA ALA A 204 8.06 12.85 -2.02
C ALA A 204 7.42 14.13 -1.43
N SER A 205 7.82 15.31 -1.92
CA SER A 205 7.22 16.59 -1.51
C SER A 205 5.72 16.66 -1.84
N LEU A 206 5.33 16.18 -3.02
CA LEU A 206 3.92 16.10 -3.42
C LEU A 206 3.11 15.20 -2.48
N GLN A 207 3.62 14.01 -2.15
CA GLN A 207 2.96 13.10 -1.22
C GLN A 207 2.79 13.70 0.18
N HIS A 208 3.77 14.43 0.69
CA HIS A 208 3.66 15.14 1.97
C HIS A 208 2.69 16.36 1.92
N SER A 209 2.44 16.87 0.72
CA SER A 209 1.56 18.01 0.49
C SER A 209 0.09 17.66 0.31
N VAL A 210 -0.29 16.39 0.40
CA VAL A 210 -1.67 15.92 0.18
C VAL A 210 -2.13 15.02 1.33
N ARG A 211 -3.42 14.70 1.36
CA ARG A 211 -4.00 13.76 2.34
C ARG A 211 -3.87 12.32 1.83
N GLU A 212 -4.05 11.34 2.69
CA GLU A 212 -4.08 9.92 2.33
C GLU A 212 -5.18 9.57 1.32
N THR A 213 -6.30 10.30 1.34
CA THR A 213 -7.42 10.14 0.40
C THR A 213 -7.16 10.75 -0.97
N ASP A 214 -6.17 11.61 -1.09
CA ASP A 214 -5.80 12.25 -2.35
C ASP A 214 -4.84 11.35 -3.13
N LEU A 215 -4.81 11.49 -4.44
CA LEU A 215 -3.97 10.66 -5.28
C LEU A 215 -2.90 11.53 -5.95
N VAL A 216 -1.64 11.13 -5.82
CA VAL A 216 -0.51 11.68 -6.55
C VAL A 216 -0.04 10.67 -7.58
N ALA A 217 0.10 11.10 -8.83
CA ALA A 217 0.57 10.27 -9.93
C ALA A 217 1.61 10.99 -10.77
N ARG A 218 2.53 10.23 -11.35
CA ARG A 218 3.39 10.71 -12.43
C ARG A 218 2.63 10.58 -13.75
N TYR A 219 2.31 11.73 -14.36
CA TYR A 219 1.49 11.78 -15.56
C TYR A 219 2.31 11.61 -16.83
N GLY A 220 3.52 12.18 -16.85
CA GLY A 220 4.46 12.14 -17.96
C GLY A 220 5.92 12.20 -17.48
N GLY A 221 6.85 12.58 -18.33
CA GLY A 221 8.27 12.65 -18.00
C GLY A 221 8.58 13.46 -16.74
N GLU A 222 8.19 14.75 -16.76
CA GLU A 222 8.36 15.73 -15.67
C GLU A 222 7.03 16.26 -15.15
N GLU A 223 5.92 15.59 -15.52
CA GLU A 223 4.56 16.01 -15.21
C GLU A 223 3.96 15.11 -14.14
N PHE A 224 3.25 15.72 -13.19
CA PHE A 224 2.50 15.04 -12.15
C PHE A 224 1.04 15.47 -12.16
N ALA A 225 0.16 14.57 -11.75
CA ALA A 225 -1.26 14.81 -11.58
C ALA A 225 -1.68 14.53 -10.14
N ILE A 226 -2.46 15.42 -9.54
CA ILE A 226 -2.98 15.28 -8.19
C ILE A 226 -4.50 15.34 -8.26
N LEU A 227 -5.16 14.24 -7.89
CA LEU A 227 -6.61 14.14 -7.82
C LEU A 227 -7.06 14.31 -6.38
N LEU A 228 -7.99 15.22 -6.16
CA LEU A 228 -8.47 15.64 -4.84
C LEU A 228 -9.99 15.35 -4.73
N PRO A 229 -10.38 14.16 -4.27
CA PRO A 229 -11.79 13.84 -4.00
C PRO A 229 -12.37 14.73 -2.92
N CYS A 230 -13.68 14.97 -2.95
CA CYS A 230 -14.41 15.78 -1.98
C CYS A 230 -13.77 17.15 -1.70
N THR A 231 -13.14 17.74 -2.73
CA THR A 231 -12.38 19.00 -2.60
C THR A 231 -12.85 19.99 -3.67
N HIS A 232 -13.35 21.14 -3.22
CA HIS A 232 -13.81 22.25 -4.06
C HIS A 232 -12.64 23.17 -4.45
N LEU A 233 -12.84 24.03 -5.42
CA LEU A 233 -11.80 24.87 -6.00
C LEU A 233 -10.95 25.68 -4.99
N PRO A 234 -11.51 26.38 -3.99
CA PRO A 234 -10.71 27.08 -2.98
C PRO A 234 -9.80 26.12 -2.16
N GLY A 235 -10.30 24.94 -1.85
CA GLY A 235 -9.50 23.91 -1.18
C GLY A 235 -8.35 23.41 -2.06
N ALA A 236 -8.63 23.16 -3.34
CA ALA A 236 -7.62 22.76 -4.31
C ALA A 236 -6.53 23.81 -4.49
N LEU A 237 -6.89 25.10 -4.47
CA LEU A 237 -5.92 26.19 -4.52
C LEU A 237 -4.98 26.22 -3.32
N THR A 238 -5.52 25.96 -2.13
CA THR A 238 -4.70 25.86 -0.91
C THR A 238 -3.68 24.73 -1.02
N VAL A 239 -4.11 23.58 -1.57
CA VAL A 239 -3.21 22.43 -1.83
C VAL A 239 -2.18 22.79 -2.90
N ALA A 240 -2.61 23.40 -4.01
CA ALA A 240 -1.71 23.80 -5.11
C ALA A 240 -0.63 24.79 -4.63
N GLU A 241 -0.99 25.77 -3.79
CA GLU A 241 -0.02 26.72 -3.24
C GLU A 241 0.95 26.04 -2.24
N ARG A 242 0.49 25.08 -1.45
CA ARG A 242 1.36 24.26 -0.59
C ARG A 242 2.35 23.46 -1.42
N ILE A 243 1.88 22.82 -2.50
CA ILE A 243 2.72 22.08 -3.45
C ILE A 243 3.76 22.99 -4.07
N ARG A 244 3.35 24.15 -4.64
CA ARG A 244 4.26 25.08 -5.27
C ARG A 244 5.36 25.56 -4.33
N LYS A 245 5.00 25.96 -3.10
CA LYS A 245 5.96 26.34 -2.06
C LYS A 245 6.88 25.18 -1.68
N GLY A 246 6.34 23.98 -1.45
CA GLY A 246 7.12 22.80 -1.11
C GLY A 246 8.16 22.47 -2.19
N ILE A 247 7.80 22.59 -3.49
CA ILE A 247 8.77 22.39 -4.59
C ILE A 247 9.83 23.49 -4.60
N ASN A 248 9.46 24.76 -4.41
CA ASN A 248 10.40 25.88 -4.40
C ASN A 248 11.39 25.85 -3.22
N GLU A 249 11.00 25.20 -2.12
CA GLU A 249 11.83 25.00 -0.92
C GLU A 249 12.77 23.80 -1.05
N LEU A 250 12.57 22.94 -2.07
CA LEU A 250 13.47 21.81 -2.31
C LEU A 250 14.86 22.30 -2.69
N HIS A 251 15.83 21.73 -2.01
CA HIS A 251 17.24 21.84 -2.37
C HIS A 251 17.66 20.51 -2.99
N ALA A 252 17.26 20.32 -4.25
CA ALA A 252 17.37 19.06 -4.95
C ALA A 252 18.76 18.80 -5.57
N GLY A 253 19.01 17.56 -5.92
CA GLY A 253 20.23 17.17 -6.63
C GLY A 253 21.46 16.98 -5.76
N PRO A 254 22.66 16.89 -6.39
CA PRO A 254 23.90 16.72 -5.64
C PRO A 254 24.14 17.92 -4.71
N GLU A 255 24.40 17.63 -3.43
CA GLU A 255 24.69 18.64 -2.38
C GLU A 255 23.57 19.69 -2.17
N GLY A 256 22.34 19.44 -2.66
CA GLY A 256 21.23 20.38 -2.52
C GLY A 256 21.38 21.67 -3.34
N ALA A 257 22.16 21.65 -4.40
CA ALA A 257 22.51 22.84 -5.17
C ALA A 257 21.45 23.27 -6.19
N LEU A 258 20.47 22.40 -6.52
CA LEU A 258 19.49 22.67 -7.57
C LEU A 258 18.20 23.24 -6.99
N ARG A 259 17.80 24.39 -7.48
CA ARG A 259 16.46 24.96 -7.23
C ARG A 259 15.54 24.60 -8.37
N VAL A 260 14.35 24.13 -8.01
CA VAL A 260 13.32 23.70 -8.95
C VAL A 260 12.07 24.52 -8.71
N THR A 261 11.42 24.99 -9.76
CA THR A 261 10.08 25.57 -9.69
C THR A 261 9.11 24.73 -10.50
N ALA A 262 7.81 24.93 -10.28
CA ALA A 262 6.78 24.24 -11.03
C ALA A 262 5.65 25.18 -11.42
N SER A 263 5.11 24.93 -12.62
CA SER A 263 3.85 25.51 -13.07
C SER A 263 2.70 24.56 -12.73
N LEU A 264 1.56 25.12 -12.27
CA LEU A 264 0.40 24.34 -11.86
C LEU A 264 -0.87 24.80 -12.58
N GLY A 265 -1.64 23.84 -13.07
CA GLY A 265 -2.98 24.06 -13.63
C GLY A 265 -4.03 23.39 -12.76
N VAL A 266 -5.06 24.14 -12.35
CA VAL A 266 -6.11 23.66 -11.46
C VAL A 266 -7.48 23.71 -12.14
N SER A 267 -8.22 22.62 -12.03
CA SER A 267 -9.60 22.50 -12.50
C SER A 267 -10.46 21.81 -11.43
N SER A 268 -11.76 22.09 -11.40
CA SER A 268 -12.68 21.56 -10.39
C SER A 268 -14.06 21.26 -10.98
N PHE A 269 -14.63 20.13 -10.55
CA PHE A 269 -16.03 19.77 -10.75
C PHE A 269 -16.81 19.95 -9.44
N PRO A 270 -18.10 20.40 -9.42
CA PRO A 270 -18.91 20.69 -10.60
C PRO A 270 -18.58 22.02 -11.28
N HIS A 271 -18.61 22.00 -12.61
CA HIS A 271 -18.44 23.17 -13.44
C HIS A 271 -19.22 22.99 -14.75
N ARG A 272 -19.80 24.07 -15.32
CA ARG A 272 -20.65 24.02 -16.53
C ARG A 272 -19.95 23.42 -17.76
N ALA A 273 -18.64 23.61 -17.88
CA ALA A 273 -17.83 23.11 -19.00
C ALA A 273 -17.31 21.69 -18.77
N ILE A 274 -17.61 21.06 -17.62
CA ILE A 274 -17.01 19.78 -17.22
C ILE A 274 -18.15 18.76 -17.04
N LEU A 275 -18.41 18.00 -18.09
CA LEU A 275 -19.43 16.97 -18.14
C LEU A 275 -18.85 15.55 -18.16
N ALA A 276 -17.54 15.44 -18.36
CA ALA A 276 -16.79 14.19 -18.45
C ALA A 276 -15.41 14.32 -17.82
N PRO A 277 -14.78 13.22 -17.37
CA PRO A 277 -13.44 13.27 -16.75
C PRO A 277 -12.37 13.80 -17.69
N GLU A 278 -12.48 13.57 -18.99
CA GLU A 278 -11.58 14.09 -20.01
C GLU A 278 -11.62 15.64 -20.09
N GLN A 279 -12.78 16.24 -19.83
CA GLN A 279 -12.93 17.70 -19.80
C GLN A 279 -12.31 18.29 -18.53
N LEU A 280 -12.38 17.61 -17.38
CA LEU A 280 -11.67 18.03 -16.16
C LEU A 280 -10.16 18.05 -16.39
N LEU A 281 -9.63 17.03 -17.07
CA LEU A 281 -8.23 16.94 -17.45
C LEU A 281 -7.85 18.04 -18.45
N LEU A 282 -8.62 18.21 -19.52
CA LEU A 282 -8.35 19.24 -20.55
C LEU A 282 -8.32 20.65 -19.96
N THR A 283 -9.26 20.98 -19.10
CA THR A 283 -9.34 22.30 -18.47
C THR A 283 -8.20 22.55 -17.49
N ALA A 284 -7.70 21.51 -16.81
CA ALA A 284 -6.49 21.60 -15.99
C ALA A 284 -5.22 21.81 -16.86
N ASP A 285 -5.13 21.13 -18.01
CA ASP A 285 -4.03 21.27 -18.95
C ASP A 285 -3.99 22.67 -19.58
N GLU A 286 -5.13 23.22 -20.01
CA GLU A 286 -5.24 24.60 -20.47
C GLU A 286 -4.78 25.62 -19.42
N ALA A 287 -5.11 25.38 -18.16
CA ALA A 287 -4.66 26.21 -17.06
C ALA A 287 -3.15 26.08 -16.83
N LEU A 288 -2.60 24.88 -16.89
CA LEU A 288 -1.15 24.63 -16.81
C LEU A 288 -0.39 25.30 -17.94
N TYR A 289 -0.89 25.19 -19.17
CA TYR A 289 -0.30 25.87 -20.33
C TYR A 289 -0.24 27.39 -20.15
N ARG A 290 -1.32 28.00 -19.58
CA ARG A 290 -1.29 29.45 -19.25
C ARG A 290 -0.25 29.77 -18.19
N ALA A 291 -0.12 28.94 -17.13
CA ALA A 291 0.90 29.13 -16.10
C ALA A 291 2.32 29.20 -16.71
N LYS A 292 2.61 28.28 -17.64
CA LYS A 292 3.90 28.25 -18.37
C LYS A 292 4.09 29.51 -19.23
N ARG A 293 3.05 29.99 -19.92
CA ARG A 293 3.13 31.17 -20.77
C ARG A 293 3.25 32.50 -20.03
N GLU A 294 2.60 32.61 -18.88
CA GLU A 294 2.57 33.84 -18.08
C GLU A 294 3.83 34.05 -17.23
N GLY A 295 4.83 33.17 -17.34
CA GLY A 295 6.15 33.35 -16.71
C GLY A 295 6.51 32.27 -15.69
N ARG A 296 5.80 31.13 -15.69
CA ARG A 296 6.08 29.94 -14.84
C ARG A 296 5.99 30.21 -13.34
N ASP A 297 6.39 29.22 -12.50
CA ASP A 297 6.35 29.27 -11.03
C ASP A 297 5.04 29.88 -10.49
N ARG A 298 3.91 29.40 -11.00
CA ARG A 298 2.58 29.90 -10.64
C ARG A 298 1.49 28.87 -10.80
N ILE A 299 0.36 29.23 -10.24
CA ILE A 299 -0.89 28.50 -10.35
C ILE A 299 -1.83 29.27 -11.28
N CYS A 300 -2.37 28.59 -12.27
CA CYS A 300 -3.47 29.09 -13.07
C CYS A 300 -4.71 28.19 -12.88
N LEU A 301 -5.88 28.81 -12.99
CA LEU A 301 -7.16 28.15 -12.87
C LEU A 301 -7.85 28.10 -14.23
N HIS A 302 -8.62 27.04 -14.48
CA HIS A 302 -9.60 27.15 -15.55
C HIS A 302 -10.60 28.26 -15.16
N PRO A 303 -10.80 29.27 -16.01
CA PRO A 303 -11.67 30.38 -15.68
C PRO A 303 -13.11 29.86 -15.45
N PRO A 304 -13.80 30.32 -14.40
CA PRO A 304 -15.23 30.03 -14.27
C PRO A 304 -15.93 30.53 -15.54
N ALA A 305 -16.86 29.73 -16.06
CA ALA A 305 -17.70 30.22 -17.16
C ALA A 305 -18.29 31.57 -16.74
N PRO A 306 -18.26 32.59 -17.61
CA PRO A 306 -18.83 33.90 -17.27
C PRO A 306 -20.27 33.70 -16.79
N LEU A 307 -20.58 34.25 -15.62
CA LEU A 307 -21.88 34.12 -14.96
C LEU A 307 -23.06 34.64 -15.81
N PHE A 308 -22.75 35.38 -16.90
CA PHE A 308 -23.73 35.94 -17.82
C PHE A 308 -23.20 35.85 -19.28
N SER A 309 -23.54 34.82 -19.99
CA SER A 309 -23.80 34.99 -21.42
C SER A 309 -25.21 35.49 -21.55
N ALA A 310 -25.37 36.79 -21.83
CA ALA A 310 -26.68 37.33 -22.20
C ALA A 310 -27.26 36.46 -23.33
N PRO A 311 -28.56 36.09 -23.28
CA PRO A 311 -29.18 35.38 -24.37
C PRO A 311 -29.01 36.21 -25.67
N PRO A 312 -28.75 35.56 -26.83
CA PRO A 312 -28.64 36.30 -28.07
C PRO A 312 -29.90 37.14 -28.22
N SER A 313 -29.74 38.46 -28.36
CA SER A 313 -30.81 39.38 -28.66
C SER A 313 -31.46 38.89 -29.96
N ARG A 314 -32.71 38.42 -29.87
CA ARG A 314 -33.54 38.21 -31.05
C ARG A 314 -33.67 39.57 -31.75
N ALA A 315 -32.88 39.77 -32.78
CA ALA A 315 -33.13 40.84 -33.75
C ALA A 315 -34.49 40.53 -34.41
N GLY A 316 -35.39 41.46 -34.27
CA GLY A 316 -36.71 41.40 -34.89
C GLY A 316 -36.65 41.53 -36.42
#